data_016226a1a9dad9ac664b4a1a2a1bf410
#
_entry.id   016226a1a9dad9ac664b4a1a2a1bf410
#
_cell.length_a   1.000
_cell.length_b   1.000
_cell.length_c   1.000
_cell.angle_alpha   90.00
_cell.angle_beta   90.00
_cell.angle_gamma   90.00
#
_symmetry.space_group_name_H-M   'P 1'
#
loop_
_entity.id
_entity.type
_entity.pdbx_description
1 polymer ?
#
loop_
_entity_poly.entity_id
_entity_poly.type
_entity_poly.pdbx_seq_one_letter_code
_entity_poly.pdbx_strand_id
1 'polypeptide(L)'
;MSQSVLHLRAPALECVRIALIGLGSRGQKTLERYRYIDGVRFTALVDHSLEHLEEAQLILERSGRERVVLATQDSQLALASDEVDLVLICTDWYSHATLACAAMEQGRHVALEVPAALTLEDCWRLVHTAERTQRHCFLLENCCYDPFHLEMLARVEGGDFGELKHAEGAYIHNLQGQDPTELPRDHQLYHWMGECYPFAGGNAYPTHGLGPMAQLLGIYRGDRFTSLYACASTPGLPLTQRHSTVLLQTERGRTALLQLDLHSPRPYSRLQSIVGTEGYMSKYPLPILQQRAWAQALTGEALLEELRTRPRSPLASFVAEGDAKGVPNVMNYTMDARLIHCLREGLPLDISAYDAALWSAVIELSARSEQEQHPLSLPSFL
;
A
#
# COMPACT_ATOMS: atom_id res chain seq x y z
N MET A 1 -8.27 -0.44 -28.60
CA MET A 1 -7.12 -0.52 -27.67
C MET A 1 -7.56 0.18 -26.40
N SER A 2 -7.44 -0.46 -25.25
CA SER A 2 -7.70 0.17 -23.95
C SER A 2 -6.70 1.31 -23.74
N GLN A 3 -7.14 2.40 -23.12
CA GLN A 3 -6.28 3.53 -22.83
C GLN A 3 -5.62 3.31 -21.46
N SER A 4 -4.28 3.47 -21.40
CA SER A 4 -3.54 3.35 -20.16
C SER A 4 -4.06 4.28 -19.05
N VAL A 5 -4.13 3.77 -17.83
CA VAL A 5 -4.54 4.51 -16.63
C VAL A 5 -3.37 4.98 -15.77
N LEU A 6 -2.12 4.82 -16.23
CA LEU A 6 -0.92 5.21 -15.46
C LEU A 6 -0.93 6.69 -15.07
N HIS A 7 -1.40 7.54 -15.97
CA HIS A 7 -1.50 8.97 -15.78
C HIS A 7 -2.95 9.46 -15.93
N LEU A 8 -3.90 8.61 -15.54
CA LEU A 8 -5.32 8.92 -15.63
C LEU A 8 -5.63 10.22 -14.88
N ARG A 9 -6.34 11.12 -15.56
CA ARG A 9 -6.94 12.31 -15.00
C ARG A 9 -8.46 12.16 -15.04
N ALA A 10 -9.07 12.12 -13.87
CA ALA A 10 -10.53 12.13 -13.75
C ALA A 10 -11.05 13.58 -13.62
N PRO A 11 -12.33 13.84 -13.90
CA PRO A 11 -12.92 15.12 -13.56
C PRO A 11 -12.74 15.48 -12.09
N ALA A 12 -12.40 16.75 -11.81
CA ALA A 12 -12.24 17.24 -10.45
C ALA A 12 -13.56 17.17 -9.66
N LEU A 13 -13.48 16.82 -8.38
CA LEU A 13 -14.62 16.68 -7.48
C LEU A 13 -14.58 17.79 -6.41
N GLU A 14 -15.65 18.57 -6.25
CA GLU A 14 -15.72 19.56 -5.18
C GLU A 14 -15.65 18.92 -3.79
N CYS A 15 -16.37 17.82 -3.61
CA CYS A 15 -16.37 16.98 -2.42
C CYS A 15 -16.40 15.51 -2.84
N VAL A 16 -15.53 14.68 -2.25
CA VAL A 16 -15.48 13.25 -2.56
C VAL A 16 -16.51 12.51 -1.70
N ARG A 17 -17.52 11.94 -2.35
CA ARG A 17 -18.58 11.16 -1.70
C ARG A 17 -18.14 9.70 -1.61
N ILE A 18 -18.06 9.18 -0.40
CA ILE A 18 -17.40 7.92 -0.10
C ILE A 18 -18.39 6.86 0.36
N ALA A 19 -18.35 5.69 -0.26
CA ALA A 19 -18.85 4.46 0.31
C ALA A 19 -17.69 3.68 0.97
N LEU A 20 -17.87 3.22 2.21
CA LEU A 20 -16.91 2.34 2.89
C LEU A 20 -17.50 0.93 3.01
N ILE A 21 -16.80 -0.05 2.46
CA ILE A 21 -17.17 -1.47 2.49
C ILE A 21 -16.18 -2.23 3.36
N GLY A 22 -16.69 -2.93 4.38
CA GLY A 22 -15.91 -3.60 5.41
C GLY A 22 -15.65 -2.68 6.60
N LEU A 23 -16.39 -2.90 7.70
CA LEU A 23 -16.38 -2.06 8.90
C LEU A 23 -15.80 -2.79 10.11
N GLY A 24 -14.98 -3.83 9.87
CA GLY A 24 -14.15 -4.42 10.91
C GLY A 24 -13.12 -3.41 11.42
N SER A 25 -12.11 -3.89 12.17
CA SER A 25 -11.09 -3.04 12.79
C SER A 25 -10.46 -2.04 11.80
N ARG A 26 -10.12 -2.46 10.57
CA ARG A 26 -9.50 -1.56 9.57
C ARG A 26 -10.48 -0.50 9.07
N GLY A 27 -11.74 -0.86 8.78
CA GLY A 27 -12.76 0.09 8.34
C GLY A 27 -13.07 1.13 9.41
N GLN A 28 -13.23 0.73 10.67
CA GLN A 28 -13.45 1.63 11.79
C GLN A 28 -12.29 2.62 11.96
N LYS A 29 -11.03 2.14 11.91
CA LYS A 29 -9.84 3.00 11.92
C LYS A 29 -9.78 3.95 10.73
N THR A 30 -10.29 3.54 9.57
CA THR A 30 -10.40 4.41 8.41
C THR A 30 -11.37 5.56 8.68
N LEU A 31 -12.55 5.28 9.25
CA LEU A 31 -13.48 6.35 9.66
C LEU A 31 -12.86 7.31 10.67
N GLU A 32 -12.14 6.78 11.67
CA GLU A 32 -11.44 7.62 12.66
C GLU A 32 -10.37 8.50 12.03
N ARG A 33 -9.59 7.99 11.06
CA ARG A 33 -8.57 8.75 10.34
C ARG A 33 -9.17 9.86 9.49
N TYR A 34 -10.27 9.55 8.81
CA TYR A 34 -10.92 10.50 7.90
C TYR A 34 -11.56 11.70 8.62
N ARG A 35 -11.65 11.71 9.95
CA ARG A 35 -12.07 12.93 10.70
C ARG A 35 -11.11 14.10 10.46
N TYR A 36 -9.85 13.83 10.11
CA TYR A 36 -8.83 14.84 9.83
C TYR A 36 -8.76 15.26 8.36
N ILE A 37 -9.53 14.60 7.48
CA ILE A 37 -9.50 14.82 6.03
C ILE A 37 -10.66 15.71 5.62
N ASP A 38 -10.33 16.84 4.98
CA ASP A 38 -11.30 17.79 4.48
C ASP A 38 -11.75 17.45 3.05
N GLY A 39 -12.92 17.96 2.63
CA GLY A 39 -13.45 17.75 1.29
C GLY A 39 -13.98 16.36 1.02
N VAL A 40 -14.40 15.64 2.06
CA VAL A 40 -15.01 14.30 1.98
C VAL A 40 -16.33 14.21 2.73
N ARG A 41 -17.21 13.36 2.24
CA ARG A 41 -18.46 12.98 2.92
C ARG A 41 -18.68 11.49 2.76
N PHE A 42 -18.88 10.77 3.85
CA PHE A 42 -19.39 9.39 3.79
C PHE A 42 -20.86 9.40 3.44
N THR A 43 -21.24 8.63 2.43
CA THR A 43 -22.62 8.53 1.92
C THR A 43 -23.18 7.13 2.07
N ALA A 44 -22.31 6.12 2.14
CA ALA A 44 -22.72 4.74 2.39
C ALA A 44 -21.74 4.00 3.30
N LEU A 45 -22.27 3.10 4.12
CA LEU A 45 -21.55 2.15 4.95
C LEU A 45 -22.06 0.74 4.66
N VAL A 46 -21.15 -0.21 4.43
CA VAL A 46 -21.51 -1.59 4.10
C VAL A 46 -20.72 -2.57 4.94
N ASP A 47 -21.41 -3.47 5.63
CA ASP A 47 -20.83 -4.61 6.35
C ASP A 47 -21.90 -5.69 6.57
N HIS A 48 -21.49 -6.94 6.64
CA HIS A 48 -22.42 -8.06 6.95
C HIS A 48 -22.93 -8.01 8.40
N SER A 49 -22.19 -7.39 9.31
CA SER A 49 -22.52 -7.23 10.73
C SER A 49 -23.33 -5.95 10.95
N LEU A 50 -24.54 -6.09 11.49
CA LEU A 50 -25.35 -4.95 11.94
C LEU A 50 -24.68 -4.20 13.09
N GLU A 51 -23.92 -4.91 13.94
CA GLU A 51 -23.15 -4.32 15.03
C GLU A 51 -22.06 -3.38 14.48
N HIS A 52 -21.29 -3.84 13.48
CA HIS A 52 -20.28 -3.00 12.84
C HIS A 52 -20.88 -1.78 12.15
N LEU A 53 -22.06 -1.92 11.53
CA LEU A 53 -22.77 -0.80 10.91
C LEU A 53 -23.14 0.26 11.97
N GLU A 54 -23.66 -0.14 13.12
CA GLU A 54 -24.00 0.81 14.18
C GLU A 54 -22.74 1.43 14.82
N GLU A 55 -21.70 0.64 15.10
CA GLU A 55 -20.41 1.16 15.59
C GLU A 55 -19.83 2.20 14.65
N ALA A 56 -19.85 1.94 13.33
CA ALA A 56 -19.35 2.87 12.32
C ALA A 56 -20.15 4.18 12.30
N GLN A 57 -21.47 4.13 12.44
CA GLN A 57 -22.31 5.32 12.58
C GLN A 57 -21.95 6.14 13.83
N LEU A 58 -21.70 5.48 14.95
CA LEU A 58 -21.27 6.13 16.19
C LEU A 58 -19.88 6.77 16.07
N ILE A 59 -18.97 6.16 15.31
CA ILE A 59 -17.64 6.74 15.02
C ILE A 59 -17.80 8.04 14.21
N LEU A 60 -18.66 8.06 13.20
CA LEU A 60 -18.95 9.28 12.44
C LEU A 60 -19.48 10.39 13.33
N GLU A 61 -20.48 10.11 14.17
CA GLU A 61 -21.05 11.09 15.11
C GLU A 61 -20.00 11.65 16.09
N ARG A 62 -19.18 10.76 16.68
CA ARG A 62 -18.09 11.18 17.60
C ARG A 62 -17.01 12.01 16.88
N SER A 63 -16.90 11.84 15.58
CA SER A 63 -15.99 12.61 14.72
C SER A 63 -16.61 13.94 14.24
N GLY A 64 -17.81 14.28 14.69
CA GLY A 64 -18.52 15.49 14.28
C GLY A 64 -19.12 15.41 12.88
N ARG A 65 -19.28 14.21 12.33
CA ARG A 65 -19.91 13.94 11.03
C ARG A 65 -21.33 13.43 11.20
N GLU A 66 -22.14 13.66 10.17
CA GLU A 66 -23.52 13.13 10.15
C GLU A 66 -23.52 11.62 9.93
N ARG A 67 -24.56 10.94 10.45
CA ARG A 67 -24.85 9.55 10.11
C ARG A 67 -25.14 9.42 8.62
N VAL A 68 -24.68 8.33 8.01
CA VAL A 68 -25.04 8.07 6.62
C VAL A 68 -26.47 7.52 6.55
N VAL A 69 -27.18 7.88 5.48
CA VAL A 69 -28.53 7.36 5.23
C VAL A 69 -28.49 5.91 4.74
N LEU A 70 -27.50 5.57 3.91
CA LEU A 70 -27.33 4.22 3.37
C LEU A 70 -26.34 3.40 4.21
N ALA A 71 -26.86 2.75 5.26
CA ALA A 71 -26.13 1.72 6.02
C ALA A 71 -26.77 0.37 5.69
N THR A 72 -26.03 -0.55 5.06
CA THR A 72 -26.60 -1.75 4.46
C THR A 72 -25.65 -2.95 4.50
N GLN A 73 -26.24 -4.17 4.46
CA GLN A 73 -25.49 -5.41 4.32
C GLN A 73 -25.25 -5.78 2.82
N ASP A 74 -25.91 -5.09 1.90
CA ASP A 74 -25.81 -5.32 0.47
C ASP A 74 -24.92 -4.27 -0.21
N SER A 75 -23.73 -4.69 -0.62
CA SER A 75 -22.76 -3.82 -1.30
C SER A 75 -23.30 -3.28 -2.64
N GLN A 76 -24.17 -4.01 -3.33
CA GLN A 76 -24.71 -3.57 -4.62
C GLN A 76 -25.54 -2.28 -4.50
N LEU A 77 -26.24 -2.09 -3.39
CA LEU A 77 -26.98 -0.85 -3.14
C LEU A 77 -26.04 0.37 -3.04
N ALA A 78 -24.88 0.20 -2.39
CA ALA A 78 -23.89 1.27 -2.31
C ALA A 78 -23.20 1.53 -3.65
N LEU A 79 -22.83 0.47 -4.38
CA LEU A 79 -22.18 0.58 -5.69
C LEU A 79 -23.08 1.23 -6.75
N ALA A 80 -24.38 0.95 -6.72
CA ALA A 80 -25.36 1.52 -7.65
C ALA A 80 -25.76 2.97 -7.31
N SER A 81 -25.40 3.48 -6.13
CA SER A 81 -25.84 4.79 -5.66
C SER A 81 -25.11 5.93 -6.39
N ASP A 82 -25.83 6.84 -7.02
CA ASP A 82 -25.26 8.04 -7.66
C ASP A 82 -24.65 9.04 -6.67
N GLU A 83 -24.83 8.79 -5.37
CA GLU A 83 -24.20 9.58 -4.29
C GLU A 83 -22.81 9.05 -3.88
N VAL A 84 -22.18 8.20 -4.71
CA VAL A 84 -20.84 7.64 -4.45
C VAL A 84 -19.89 7.98 -5.58
N ASP A 85 -18.75 8.57 -5.25
CA ASP A 85 -17.66 8.87 -6.18
C ASP A 85 -16.50 7.88 -5.98
N LEU A 86 -16.20 7.56 -4.71
CA LEU A 86 -15.10 6.70 -4.29
C LEU A 86 -15.61 5.57 -3.40
N VAL A 87 -15.18 4.34 -3.70
CA VAL A 87 -15.42 3.17 -2.85
C VAL A 87 -14.12 2.83 -2.13
N LEU A 88 -14.13 2.92 -0.79
CA LEU A 88 -13.06 2.40 0.07
C LEU A 88 -13.39 0.96 0.44
N ILE A 89 -12.46 0.03 0.20
CA ILE A 89 -12.64 -1.41 0.45
C ILE A 89 -11.68 -1.85 1.54
N CYS A 90 -12.24 -2.30 2.68
CA CYS A 90 -11.53 -2.76 3.88
C CYS A 90 -12.03 -4.14 4.32
N THR A 91 -12.32 -5.02 3.38
CA THR A 91 -12.88 -6.36 3.59
C THR A 91 -11.77 -7.43 3.71
N ASP A 92 -12.16 -8.69 3.60
CA ASP A 92 -11.23 -9.81 3.45
C ASP A 92 -10.50 -9.77 2.10
N TRP A 93 -9.34 -10.43 2.03
CA TRP A 93 -8.49 -10.39 0.84
C TRP A 93 -9.11 -11.05 -0.41
N TYR A 94 -10.01 -12.03 -0.23
CA TYR A 94 -10.68 -12.70 -1.36
C TYR A 94 -11.65 -11.79 -2.09
N SER A 95 -12.30 -10.89 -1.37
CA SER A 95 -13.34 -10.03 -1.93
C SER A 95 -12.79 -8.76 -2.59
N HIS A 96 -11.53 -8.36 -2.31
CA HIS A 96 -10.94 -7.11 -2.78
C HIS A 96 -11.09 -6.90 -4.28
N ALA A 97 -10.54 -7.80 -5.10
CA ALA A 97 -10.55 -7.65 -6.56
C ALA A 97 -11.98 -7.66 -7.13
N THR A 98 -12.86 -8.50 -6.59
CA THR A 98 -14.24 -8.60 -7.06
C THR A 98 -15.03 -7.32 -6.77
N LEU A 99 -14.94 -6.79 -5.55
CA LEU A 99 -15.61 -5.55 -5.18
C LEU A 99 -15.03 -4.35 -5.94
N ALA A 100 -13.70 -4.30 -6.11
CA ALA A 100 -13.04 -3.23 -6.85
C ALA A 100 -13.48 -3.20 -8.32
N CYS A 101 -13.51 -4.36 -8.99
CA CYS A 101 -14.00 -4.44 -10.37
C CYS A 101 -15.46 -4.02 -10.47
N ALA A 102 -16.33 -4.54 -9.59
CA ALA A 102 -17.75 -4.17 -9.58
C ALA A 102 -17.97 -2.67 -9.37
N ALA A 103 -17.22 -2.05 -8.47
CA ALA A 103 -17.28 -0.60 -8.25
C ALA A 103 -16.84 0.20 -9.47
N MET A 104 -15.73 -0.17 -10.10
CA MET A 104 -15.27 0.50 -11.33
C MET A 104 -16.26 0.33 -12.49
N GLU A 105 -16.91 -0.81 -12.61
CA GLU A 105 -17.97 -1.05 -13.62
C GLU A 105 -19.20 -0.18 -13.41
N GLN A 106 -19.51 0.17 -12.17
CA GLN A 106 -20.54 1.15 -11.82
C GLN A 106 -20.04 2.61 -11.94
N GLY A 107 -18.85 2.83 -12.49
CA GLY A 107 -18.31 4.16 -12.72
C GLY A 107 -17.70 4.83 -11.47
N ARG A 108 -17.44 4.10 -10.39
CA ARG A 108 -16.85 4.62 -9.15
C ARG A 108 -15.33 4.51 -9.20
N HIS A 109 -14.62 5.44 -8.59
CA HIS A 109 -13.21 5.27 -8.26
C HIS A 109 -13.08 4.31 -7.08
N VAL A 110 -11.94 3.64 -6.98
CA VAL A 110 -11.70 2.65 -5.93
C VAL A 110 -10.39 2.95 -5.20
N ALA A 111 -10.41 2.81 -3.89
CA ALA A 111 -9.22 2.64 -3.07
C ALA A 111 -9.41 1.43 -2.16
N LEU A 112 -8.44 0.52 -2.17
CA LEU A 112 -8.59 -0.75 -1.45
C LEU A 112 -7.38 -1.06 -0.59
N GLU A 113 -7.62 -1.74 0.53
CA GLU A 113 -6.57 -2.21 1.43
C GLU A 113 -5.67 -3.25 0.75
N VAL A 114 -4.47 -3.39 1.29
CA VAL A 114 -3.46 -4.32 0.81
C VAL A 114 -3.75 -5.76 1.25
N PRO A 115 -3.49 -6.76 0.38
CA PRO A 115 -3.12 -6.66 -1.03
C PRO A 115 -4.35 -6.42 -1.93
N ALA A 116 -4.14 -5.92 -3.16
CA ALA A 116 -5.25 -5.68 -4.09
C ALA A 116 -5.89 -6.98 -4.62
N ALA A 117 -5.08 -8.02 -4.75
CA ALA A 117 -5.48 -9.33 -5.25
C ALA A 117 -4.56 -10.41 -4.70
N LEU A 118 -4.99 -11.67 -4.77
CA LEU A 118 -4.20 -12.83 -4.36
C LEU A 118 -3.66 -13.62 -5.54
N THR A 119 -4.31 -13.52 -6.71
CA THR A 119 -3.97 -14.28 -7.91
C THR A 119 -3.57 -13.39 -9.07
N LEU A 120 -2.78 -13.93 -10.01
CA LEU A 120 -2.46 -13.24 -11.26
C LEU A 120 -3.69 -12.95 -12.11
N GLU A 121 -4.68 -13.83 -12.10
CA GLU A 121 -5.94 -13.64 -12.80
C GLU A 121 -6.67 -12.39 -12.29
N ASP A 122 -6.77 -12.24 -10.98
CA ASP A 122 -7.38 -11.08 -10.35
C ASP A 122 -6.58 -9.79 -10.58
N CYS A 123 -5.24 -9.88 -10.58
CA CYS A 123 -4.40 -8.74 -10.94
C CYS A 123 -4.70 -8.23 -12.36
N TRP A 124 -4.77 -9.11 -13.33
CA TRP A 124 -5.15 -8.76 -14.70
C TRP A 124 -6.59 -8.23 -14.80
N ARG A 125 -7.52 -8.83 -14.07
CA ARG A 125 -8.92 -8.37 -14.03
C ARG A 125 -9.04 -6.94 -13.52
N LEU A 126 -8.29 -6.59 -12.45
CA LEU A 126 -8.24 -5.22 -11.93
C LEU A 126 -7.73 -4.22 -12.98
N VAL A 127 -6.61 -4.54 -13.63
CA VAL A 127 -6.01 -3.67 -14.65
C VAL A 127 -6.95 -3.49 -15.84
N HIS A 128 -7.43 -4.57 -16.42
CA HIS A 128 -8.34 -4.52 -17.59
C HIS A 128 -9.64 -3.75 -17.25
N THR A 129 -10.16 -3.91 -16.02
CA THR A 129 -11.35 -3.17 -15.61
C THR A 129 -11.04 -1.68 -15.46
N ALA A 130 -9.94 -1.31 -14.83
CA ALA A 130 -9.54 0.09 -14.69
C ALA A 130 -9.33 0.76 -16.07
N GLU A 131 -8.64 0.10 -17.01
CA GLU A 131 -8.44 0.59 -18.38
C GLU A 131 -9.75 0.74 -19.14
N ARG A 132 -10.63 -0.24 -19.07
CA ARG A 132 -11.92 -0.22 -19.78
C ARG A 132 -12.87 0.85 -19.25
N THR A 133 -12.91 1.03 -17.93
CA THR A 133 -13.82 1.96 -17.27
C THR A 133 -13.22 3.36 -17.09
N GLN A 134 -11.92 3.51 -17.28
CA GLN A 134 -11.18 4.75 -17.01
C GLN A 134 -11.47 5.26 -15.58
N ARG A 135 -11.37 4.35 -14.60
CA ARG A 135 -11.51 4.64 -13.18
C ARG A 135 -10.21 4.37 -12.43
N HIS A 136 -9.95 5.18 -11.44
CA HIS A 136 -8.82 4.95 -10.54
C HIS A 136 -9.04 3.68 -9.73
N CYS A 137 -7.98 2.86 -9.61
CA CYS A 137 -7.88 1.76 -8.68
C CYS A 137 -6.59 1.98 -7.86
N PHE A 138 -6.75 2.52 -6.66
CA PHE A 138 -5.66 2.94 -5.78
C PHE A 138 -5.45 1.90 -4.69
N LEU A 139 -4.22 1.45 -4.50
CA LEU A 139 -3.86 0.60 -3.38
C LEU A 139 -3.50 1.46 -2.16
N LEU A 140 -4.12 1.20 -1.02
CA LEU A 140 -3.87 1.92 0.23
C LEU A 140 -2.53 1.48 0.87
N GLU A 141 -1.45 1.56 0.10
CA GLU A 141 -0.10 1.23 0.54
C GLU A 141 0.54 2.44 1.25
N ASN A 142 0.30 2.53 2.52
CA ASN A 142 0.70 3.65 3.35
C ASN A 142 2.23 3.82 3.46
N CYS A 143 3.02 2.75 3.30
CA CYS A 143 4.47 2.81 3.40
C CYS A 143 5.11 3.66 2.30
N CYS A 144 4.41 3.86 1.16
CA CYS A 144 4.78 4.80 0.12
C CYS A 144 4.65 6.27 0.54
N TYR A 145 3.98 6.55 1.66
CA TYR A 145 3.77 7.89 2.21
C TYR A 145 4.47 8.10 3.56
N ASP A 146 5.35 7.18 3.94
CA ASP A 146 6.25 7.38 5.08
C ASP A 146 7.13 8.62 4.84
N PRO A 147 7.19 9.61 5.75
CA PRO A 147 7.97 10.83 5.54
C PRO A 147 9.43 10.58 5.16
N PHE A 148 10.05 9.54 5.74
CA PHE A 148 11.42 9.16 5.37
C PHE A 148 11.50 8.62 3.94
N HIS A 149 10.51 7.82 3.52
CA HIS A 149 10.43 7.32 2.15
C HIS A 149 10.23 8.45 1.15
N LEU A 150 9.33 9.39 1.44
CA LEU A 150 9.08 10.54 0.58
C LEU A 150 10.34 11.38 0.35
N GLU A 151 11.14 11.56 1.40
CA GLU A 151 12.41 12.26 1.32
C GLU A 151 13.49 11.45 0.55
N MET A 152 13.49 10.12 0.71
CA MET A 152 14.35 9.23 -0.07
C MET A 152 14.00 9.28 -1.55
N LEU A 153 12.71 9.22 -1.89
CA LEU A 153 12.21 9.30 -3.27
C LEU A 153 12.59 10.63 -3.93
N ALA A 154 12.38 11.76 -3.26
CA ALA A 154 12.75 13.07 -3.77
C ALA A 154 14.26 13.18 -4.07
N ARG A 155 15.11 12.53 -3.27
CA ARG A 155 16.56 12.47 -3.53
C ARG A 155 16.92 11.56 -4.69
N VAL A 156 16.21 10.46 -4.87
CA VAL A 156 16.35 9.60 -6.05
C VAL A 156 16.01 10.37 -7.31
N GLU A 157 14.86 11.05 -7.32
CA GLU A 157 14.41 11.89 -8.44
C GLU A 157 15.36 13.07 -8.71
N GLY A 158 15.95 13.62 -7.66
CA GLY A 158 16.98 14.67 -7.73
C GLY A 158 18.35 14.17 -8.21
N GLY A 159 18.55 12.85 -8.39
CA GLY A 159 19.80 12.27 -8.87
C GLY A 159 20.91 12.15 -7.82
N ASP A 160 20.62 12.33 -6.53
CA ASP A 160 21.61 12.33 -5.44
C ASP A 160 22.39 11.01 -5.32
N PHE A 161 21.86 9.90 -5.84
CA PHE A 161 22.45 8.57 -5.75
C PHE A 161 23.17 8.12 -7.04
N GLY A 162 23.15 8.94 -8.10
CA GLY A 162 23.69 8.56 -9.40
C GLY A 162 22.88 7.42 -10.03
N GLU A 163 23.56 6.45 -10.66
CA GLU A 163 22.90 5.26 -11.18
C GLU A 163 22.48 4.31 -10.05
N LEU A 164 21.20 4.00 -9.96
CA LEU A 164 20.68 3.05 -9.00
C LEU A 164 21.13 1.62 -9.31
N LYS A 165 21.54 0.90 -8.28
CA LYS A 165 22.04 -0.48 -8.38
C LYS A 165 21.16 -1.48 -7.65
N HIS A 166 20.69 -1.12 -6.45
CA HIS A 166 20.00 -2.05 -5.56
C HIS A 166 19.02 -1.34 -4.63
N ALA A 167 17.95 -2.02 -4.28
CA ALA A 167 17.00 -1.59 -3.25
C ALA A 167 16.63 -2.75 -2.34
N GLU A 168 16.30 -2.45 -1.07
CA GLU A 168 15.83 -3.46 -0.12
C GLU A 168 14.52 -3.00 0.53
N GLY A 169 13.60 -3.95 0.68
CA GLY A 169 12.34 -3.75 1.35
C GLY A 169 11.91 -4.99 2.12
N ALA A 170 11.09 -4.82 3.13
CA ALA A 170 10.62 -5.93 3.93
C ALA A 170 9.33 -5.61 4.69
N TYR A 171 8.69 -6.64 5.22
CA TYR A 171 7.81 -6.55 6.36
C TYR A 171 8.29 -7.54 7.43
N ILE A 172 9.08 -7.04 8.37
CA ILE A 172 9.62 -7.77 9.51
C ILE A 172 8.92 -7.26 10.75
N HIS A 173 8.02 -8.07 11.30
CA HIS A 173 7.19 -7.69 12.43
C HIS A 173 6.94 -8.92 13.31
N ASN A 174 7.67 -9.03 14.41
CA ASN A 174 7.45 -10.12 15.34
C ASN A 174 6.04 -10.05 15.95
N LEU A 175 5.16 -10.91 15.49
CA LEU A 175 3.80 -11.10 16.02
C LEU A 175 3.73 -12.26 17.00
N GLN A 176 4.87 -12.92 17.29
CA GLN A 176 4.99 -14.01 18.23
C GLN A 176 5.00 -13.50 19.68
N GLY A 177 4.43 -14.27 20.59
CA GLY A 177 4.44 -13.97 22.03
C GLY A 177 3.37 -12.99 22.49
N GLN A 178 2.51 -12.56 21.59
CA GLN A 178 1.28 -11.88 21.96
C GLN A 178 0.19 -12.96 22.08
N ASP A 179 -0.43 -13.05 23.24
CA ASP A 179 -1.55 -13.98 23.44
C ASP A 179 -2.67 -13.64 22.43
N PRO A 180 -3.11 -14.61 21.60
CA PRO A 180 -4.19 -14.36 20.63
C PRO A 180 -5.48 -13.84 21.27
N THR A 181 -5.70 -14.10 22.55
CA THR A 181 -6.85 -13.63 23.32
C THR A 181 -6.66 -12.20 23.84
N GLU A 182 -5.41 -11.72 23.93
CA GLU A 182 -5.05 -10.39 24.38
C GLU A 182 -4.69 -9.47 23.19
N LEU A 183 -4.61 -10.01 21.97
CA LEU A 183 -4.30 -9.22 20.79
C LEU A 183 -5.40 -8.17 20.54
N PRO A 184 -5.04 -6.90 20.40
CA PRO A 184 -5.97 -5.92 19.84
C PRO A 184 -6.52 -6.47 18.52
N ARG A 185 -7.78 -6.17 18.20
CA ARG A 185 -8.44 -6.56 16.93
C ARG A 185 -7.59 -6.26 15.67
N ASP A 186 -6.49 -5.56 15.83
CA ASP A 186 -5.53 -5.17 14.79
C ASP A 186 -4.56 -6.25 14.33
N HIS A 187 -4.36 -7.30 15.11
CA HIS A 187 -3.53 -8.44 14.74
C HIS A 187 -4.28 -9.49 13.93
N GLN A 188 -5.42 -9.16 13.40
CA GLN A 188 -6.14 -9.97 12.43
C GLN A 188 -5.29 -10.35 11.21
N LEU A 189 -4.24 -9.57 10.87
CA LEU A 189 -3.31 -9.92 9.79
C LEU A 189 -2.79 -11.36 9.88
N TYR A 190 -2.47 -11.82 11.08
CA TYR A 190 -2.02 -13.19 11.32
C TYR A 190 -3.10 -14.21 10.98
N HIS A 191 -4.35 -13.96 11.38
CA HIS A 191 -5.50 -14.79 11.04
C HIS A 191 -5.82 -14.74 9.56
N TRP A 192 -5.82 -13.54 8.95
CA TRP A 192 -6.08 -13.36 7.53
C TRP A 192 -5.08 -14.11 6.66
N MET A 193 -3.79 -14.12 7.01
CA MET A 193 -2.78 -14.94 6.32
C MET A 193 -3.06 -16.44 6.46
N GLY A 194 -3.57 -16.89 7.60
CA GLY A 194 -3.91 -18.29 7.80
C GLY A 194 -5.18 -18.72 7.06
N GLU A 195 -6.18 -17.86 6.97
CA GLU A 195 -7.50 -18.17 6.43
C GLU A 195 -7.64 -17.79 4.95
N CYS A 196 -7.04 -16.68 4.53
CA CYS A 196 -7.22 -16.12 3.20
C CYS A 196 -6.05 -16.38 2.24
N TYR A 197 -4.91 -16.88 2.71
CA TYR A 197 -3.77 -17.13 1.85
C TYR A 197 -3.86 -18.51 1.19
N PRO A 198 -4.06 -18.59 -0.14
CA PRO A 198 -4.34 -19.86 -0.81
C PRO A 198 -3.10 -20.70 -1.15
N PHE A 199 -1.88 -20.19 -0.91
CA PHE A 199 -0.64 -20.82 -1.36
C PHE A 199 0.13 -21.43 -0.18
N ALA A 200 0.90 -22.50 -0.46
CA ALA A 200 1.70 -23.19 0.55
C ALA A 200 3.02 -22.48 0.89
N GLY A 201 3.45 -21.48 0.10
CA GLY A 201 4.75 -20.81 0.21
C GLY A 201 4.71 -19.35 -0.21
N GLY A 202 5.89 -18.76 -0.42
CA GLY A 202 6.06 -17.42 -0.94
C GLY A 202 5.97 -16.30 0.10
N ASN A 203 5.73 -15.11 -0.39
CA ASN A 203 5.58 -13.88 0.41
C ASN A 203 4.11 -13.43 0.38
N ALA A 204 3.38 -13.66 1.46
CA ALA A 204 1.96 -13.35 1.55
C ALA A 204 1.66 -11.85 1.72
N TYR A 205 2.65 -11.06 2.08
CA TYR A 205 2.46 -9.63 2.38
C TYR A 205 3.58 -8.74 1.81
N PRO A 206 3.74 -8.73 0.47
CA PRO A 206 4.88 -8.09 -0.18
C PRO A 206 4.79 -6.57 -0.20
N THR A 207 3.59 -5.98 -0.17
CA THR A 207 3.34 -4.59 -0.62
C THR A 207 4.07 -3.54 0.20
N HIS A 208 4.18 -3.72 1.53
CA HIS A 208 4.84 -2.75 2.42
C HIS A 208 6.35 -2.60 2.18
N GLY A 209 6.99 -3.66 1.68
CA GLY A 209 8.40 -3.59 1.25
C GLY A 209 8.52 -3.24 -0.23
N LEU A 210 7.71 -3.89 -1.06
CA LEU A 210 7.81 -3.79 -2.52
C LEU A 210 7.34 -2.45 -3.07
N GLY A 211 6.24 -1.88 -2.54
CA GLY A 211 5.71 -0.60 -2.99
C GLY A 211 6.74 0.52 -2.94
N PRO A 212 7.33 0.81 -1.76
CA PRO A 212 8.41 1.78 -1.67
C PRO A 212 9.60 1.48 -2.58
N MET A 213 10.05 0.21 -2.65
CA MET A 213 11.16 -0.19 -3.55
C MET A 213 10.83 0.08 -5.02
N ALA A 214 9.62 -0.27 -5.46
CA ALA A 214 9.19 -0.08 -6.84
C ALA A 214 9.17 1.41 -7.22
N GLN A 215 8.72 2.28 -6.33
CA GLN A 215 8.78 3.74 -6.52
C GLN A 215 10.23 4.22 -6.63
N LEU A 216 11.11 3.82 -5.73
CA LEU A 216 12.53 4.21 -5.75
C LEU A 216 13.24 3.74 -7.03
N LEU A 217 12.93 2.55 -7.51
CA LEU A 217 13.51 2.00 -8.75
C LEU A 217 12.85 2.54 -10.02
N GLY A 218 11.78 3.33 -9.89
CA GLY A 218 11.06 3.91 -11.03
C GLY A 218 10.30 2.87 -11.86
N ILE A 219 9.76 1.83 -11.21
CA ILE A 219 8.98 0.78 -11.89
C ILE A 219 7.72 1.40 -12.51
N TYR A 220 7.47 1.07 -13.79
CA TYR A 220 6.50 1.71 -14.69
C TYR A 220 6.75 3.20 -14.97
N ARG A 221 7.84 3.76 -14.45
CA ARG A 221 8.27 5.16 -14.63
C ARG A 221 9.70 5.21 -15.21
N GLY A 222 10.00 4.28 -16.12
CA GLY A 222 11.28 4.18 -16.84
C GLY A 222 12.07 2.91 -16.57
N ASP A 223 11.57 2.01 -15.72
CA ASP A 223 12.08 0.65 -15.51
C ASP A 223 10.92 -0.32 -15.27
N ARG A 224 11.17 -1.64 -15.23
CA ARG A 224 10.20 -2.69 -14.86
C ARG A 224 10.90 -3.89 -14.27
N PHE A 225 10.25 -4.60 -13.37
CA PHE A 225 10.73 -5.91 -12.95
C PHE A 225 10.54 -6.93 -14.06
N THR A 226 11.56 -7.77 -14.28
CA THR A 226 11.55 -8.81 -15.32
C THR A 226 11.48 -10.21 -14.74
N SER A 227 12.08 -10.44 -13.57
CA SER A 227 12.12 -11.75 -12.94
C SER A 227 12.14 -11.66 -11.42
N LEU A 228 11.68 -12.72 -10.79
CA LEU A 228 11.86 -12.97 -9.37
C LEU A 228 12.31 -14.40 -9.10
N TYR A 229 13.03 -14.57 -7.98
CA TYR A 229 13.33 -15.87 -7.38
C TYR A 229 12.99 -15.80 -5.88
N ALA A 230 12.21 -16.77 -5.42
CA ALA A 230 11.79 -16.84 -4.02
C ALA A 230 12.35 -18.09 -3.32
N CYS A 231 12.75 -17.92 -2.08
CA CYS A 231 13.12 -19.00 -1.18
C CYS A 231 12.65 -18.69 0.23
N ALA A 232 12.40 -19.74 1.01
CA ALA A 232 12.01 -19.60 2.40
C ALA A 232 12.85 -20.48 3.31
N SER A 233 13.01 -20.05 4.57
CA SER A 233 13.52 -20.90 5.63
C SER A 233 12.45 -21.91 6.05
N THR A 234 12.88 -23.09 6.51
CA THR A 234 12.00 -24.09 7.11
C THR A 234 10.75 -24.43 6.27
N PRO A 235 10.93 -25.04 5.06
CA PRO A 235 9.80 -25.53 4.28
C PRO A 235 8.90 -26.47 5.11
N GLY A 236 7.58 -26.37 4.91
CA GLY A 236 6.59 -27.19 5.62
C GLY A 236 6.03 -26.59 6.90
N LEU A 237 6.62 -25.52 7.45
CA LEU A 237 5.98 -24.77 8.52
C LEU A 237 4.86 -23.86 7.98
N PRO A 238 3.88 -23.50 8.82
CA PRO A 238 2.89 -22.47 8.45
C PRO A 238 3.56 -21.17 7.98
N LEU A 239 2.95 -20.48 7.04
CA LEU A 239 3.49 -19.25 6.46
C LEU A 239 3.90 -18.22 7.51
N THR A 240 3.11 -18.09 8.56
CA THR A 240 3.33 -17.19 9.69
C THR A 240 4.57 -17.56 10.55
N GLN A 241 5.13 -18.74 10.36
CA GLN A 241 6.32 -19.23 11.08
C GLN A 241 7.55 -19.38 10.18
N ARG A 242 7.46 -18.89 8.94
CA ARG A 242 8.57 -18.94 7.99
C ARG A 242 9.11 -17.55 7.70
N HIS A 243 10.39 -17.50 7.37
CA HIS A 243 11.00 -16.32 6.76
C HIS A 243 11.02 -16.53 5.25
N SER A 244 10.50 -15.56 4.50
CA SER A 244 10.53 -15.56 3.03
C SER A 244 11.48 -14.48 2.52
N THR A 245 12.28 -14.83 1.51
CA THR A 245 13.15 -13.92 0.78
C THR A 245 12.86 -14.02 -0.71
N VAL A 246 12.64 -12.88 -1.33
CA VAL A 246 12.43 -12.75 -2.79
C VAL A 246 13.50 -11.82 -3.36
N LEU A 247 14.22 -12.30 -4.35
CA LEU A 247 15.13 -11.50 -5.18
C LEU A 247 14.40 -11.12 -6.46
N LEU A 248 14.46 -9.83 -6.81
CA LEU A 248 13.88 -9.33 -8.06
C LEU A 248 14.98 -8.67 -8.91
N GLN A 249 14.80 -8.72 -10.22
CA GLN A 249 15.68 -8.04 -11.18
C GLN A 249 14.84 -7.16 -12.11
N THR A 250 15.38 -5.99 -12.43
CA THR A 250 14.75 -5.07 -13.37
C THR A 250 15.35 -5.20 -14.78
N GLU A 251 14.64 -4.65 -15.76
CA GLU A 251 15.11 -4.59 -17.16
C GLU A 251 16.43 -3.82 -17.31
N ARG A 252 16.67 -2.81 -16.47
CA ARG A 252 17.91 -2.06 -16.42
C ARG A 252 19.04 -2.77 -15.63
N GLY A 253 18.82 -4.03 -15.21
CA GLY A 253 19.80 -4.82 -14.47
C GLY A 253 19.94 -4.46 -12.98
N ARG A 254 19.04 -3.63 -12.44
CA ARG A 254 18.98 -3.36 -11.00
C ARG A 254 18.44 -4.57 -10.26
N THR A 255 18.86 -4.73 -9.02
CA THR A 255 18.36 -5.81 -8.15
C THR A 255 17.53 -5.27 -6.99
N ALA A 256 16.62 -6.08 -6.47
CA ALA A 256 15.88 -5.76 -5.28
C ALA A 256 15.75 -6.99 -4.36
N LEU A 257 15.83 -6.77 -3.05
CA LEU A 257 15.63 -7.78 -2.02
C LEU A 257 14.36 -7.47 -1.24
N LEU A 258 13.45 -8.43 -1.19
CA LEU A 258 12.21 -8.33 -0.43
C LEU A 258 12.12 -9.45 0.60
N GLN A 259 11.83 -9.12 1.87
CA GLN A 259 11.69 -10.09 2.95
C GLN A 259 10.32 -10.01 3.64
N LEU A 260 9.84 -11.17 4.10
CA LEU A 260 8.72 -11.29 5.03
C LEU A 260 9.15 -12.14 6.23
N ASP A 261 8.96 -11.62 7.43
CA ASP A 261 9.24 -12.34 8.68
C ASP A 261 8.27 -11.86 9.77
N LEU A 262 7.38 -12.76 10.19
CA LEU A 262 6.34 -12.44 11.19
C LEU A 262 6.58 -13.13 12.55
N HIS A 263 7.68 -13.87 12.65
CA HIS A 263 7.87 -14.81 13.76
C HIS A 263 9.17 -14.62 14.52
N SER A 264 10.24 -14.22 13.83
CA SER A 264 11.55 -14.12 14.47
C SER A 264 11.61 -12.97 15.47
N PRO A 265 12.40 -13.08 16.55
CA PRO A 265 12.56 -12.02 17.55
C PRO A 265 13.46 -10.89 17.02
N ARG A 266 13.13 -10.38 15.84
CA ARG A 266 13.80 -9.25 15.18
C ARG A 266 13.04 -7.97 15.53
N PRO A 267 13.74 -6.85 15.73
CA PRO A 267 13.10 -5.54 15.78
C PRO A 267 12.29 -5.28 14.51
N TYR A 268 11.19 -4.53 14.64
CA TYR A 268 10.41 -4.09 13.48
C TYR A 268 11.31 -3.44 12.45
N SER A 269 11.18 -3.87 11.20
CA SER A 269 11.95 -3.31 10.10
C SER A 269 11.22 -3.49 8.76
N ARG A 270 11.32 -2.49 7.91
CA ARG A 270 10.96 -2.60 6.49
C ARG A 270 12.20 -2.62 5.60
N LEU A 271 13.40 -2.77 6.17
CA LEU A 271 14.69 -2.55 5.54
C LEU A 271 14.78 -1.13 4.94
N GLN A 272 14.10 -0.90 3.84
CA GLN A 272 13.91 0.42 3.22
C GLN A 272 15.25 1.10 2.94
N SER A 273 15.98 0.53 1.97
CA SER A 273 17.25 1.05 1.53
C SER A 273 17.32 1.22 0.02
N ILE A 274 18.18 2.16 -0.41
CA ILE A 274 18.53 2.39 -1.81
C ILE A 274 20.04 2.57 -1.94
N VAL A 275 20.61 1.93 -2.96
CA VAL A 275 22.04 1.99 -3.29
C VAL A 275 22.20 2.50 -4.71
N GLY A 276 23.02 3.49 -4.89
CA GLY A 276 23.44 4.00 -6.19
C GLY A 276 24.97 4.13 -6.29
N THR A 277 25.44 4.59 -7.43
CA THR A 277 26.89 4.79 -7.65
C THR A 277 27.49 5.92 -6.83
N GLU A 278 26.65 6.88 -6.39
CA GLU A 278 27.11 8.07 -5.70
C GLU A 278 26.54 8.21 -4.27
N GLY A 279 25.69 7.28 -3.85
CA GLY A 279 25.08 7.36 -2.53
C GLY A 279 24.33 6.13 -2.08
N TYR A 280 24.04 6.11 -0.80
CA TYR A 280 23.26 5.11 -0.09
C TYR A 280 22.38 5.80 0.95
N MET A 281 21.14 5.35 1.06
CA MET A 281 20.24 5.77 2.12
C MET A 281 19.45 4.59 2.66
N SER A 282 19.29 4.50 3.97
CA SER A 282 18.50 3.46 4.65
C SER A 282 17.81 4.03 5.88
N LYS A 283 16.63 3.48 6.19
CA LYS A 283 15.88 3.82 7.40
C LYS A 283 16.21 2.91 8.58
N TYR A 284 16.40 1.63 8.33
CA TYR A 284 16.54 0.60 9.36
C TYR A 284 17.90 -0.10 9.30
N PRO A 285 18.45 -0.55 10.45
CA PRO A 285 17.96 -0.33 11.82
C PRO A 285 18.23 1.07 12.35
N LEU A 286 19.11 1.84 11.72
CA LEU A 286 19.45 3.21 12.03
C LEU A 286 19.36 4.06 10.76
N PRO A 287 18.65 5.20 10.79
CA PRO A 287 18.64 6.10 9.65
C PRO A 287 20.06 6.52 9.25
N ILE A 288 20.40 6.36 7.98
CA ILE A 288 21.71 6.74 7.43
C ILE A 288 21.55 7.29 6.01
N LEU A 289 22.28 8.36 5.73
CA LEU A 289 22.52 8.90 4.39
C LEU A 289 24.03 9.04 4.18
N GLN A 290 24.56 8.32 3.20
CA GLN A 290 25.93 8.41 2.72
C GLN A 290 25.89 8.98 1.30
N GLN A 291 26.40 10.18 1.12
CA GLN A 291 26.61 10.79 -0.18
C GLN A 291 28.09 10.79 -0.48
N ARG A 292 28.50 10.11 -1.55
CA ARG A 292 29.91 9.88 -1.94
C ARG A 292 30.72 9.14 -0.87
N ALA A 293 31.59 8.24 -1.30
CA ALA A 293 32.32 7.31 -0.42
C ALA A 293 33.21 8.00 0.63
N TRP A 294 33.66 9.23 0.37
CA TRP A 294 34.56 10.00 1.27
C TRP A 294 33.86 11.02 2.14
N ALA A 295 32.56 11.26 1.94
CA ALA A 295 31.81 12.17 2.79
C ALA A 295 31.46 11.49 4.11
N GLN A 296 31.38 12.28 5.19
CA GLN A 296 30.88 11.77 6.46
C GLN A 296 29.39 11.43 6.32
N ALA A 297 29.02 10.22 6.74
CA ALA A 297 27.62 9.81 6.74
C ALA A 297 26.81 10.64 7.74
N LEU A 298 25.62 11.04 7.36
CA LEU A 298 24.63 11.61 8.25
C LEU A 298 23.78 10.47 8.82
N THR A 299 23.67 10.34 10.14
CA THR A 299 23.05 9.18 10.79
C THR A 299 22.12 9.56 11.92
N GLY A 300 21.18 8.66 12.22
CA GLY A 300 20.31 8.78 13.40
C GLY A 300 19.52 10.07 13.45
N GLU A 301 19.47 10.67 14.63
CA GLU A 301 18.70 11.89 14.87
C GLU A 301 19.17 13.08 14.02
N ALA A 302 20.47 13.20 13.74
CA ALA A 302 20.99 14.26 12.88
C ALA A 302 20.43 14.18 11.45
N LEU A 303 20.25 12.97 10.90
CA LEU A 303 19.59 12.79 9.62
C LEU A 303 18.11 13.12 9.72
N LEU A 304 17.41 12.63 10.72
CA LEU A 304 15.96 12.89 10.88
C LEU A 304 15.69 14.39 11.02
N GLU A 305 16.53 15.13 11.76
CA GLU A 305 16.40 16.57 11.88
C GLU A 305 16.67 17.30 10.54
N GLU A 306 17.67 16.87 9.78
CA GLU A 306 17.93 17.41 8.43
C GLU A 306 16.71 17.19 7.51
N LEU A 307 16.14 15.99 7.51
CA LEU A 307 14.95 15.68 6.67
C LEU A 307 13.74 16.52 7.07
N ARG A 308 13.55 16.76 8.36
CA ARG A 308 12.45 17.55 8.91
C ARG A 308 12.61 19.05 8.65
N THR A 309 13.81 19.59 8.77
CA THR A 309 14.06 21.03 8.64
C THR A 309 14.30 21.49 7.21
N ARG A 310 14.74 20.58 6.34
CA ARG A 310 15.01 20.84 4.92
C ARG A 310 14.38 19.79 4.01
N PRO A 311 13.04 19.66 4.07
CA PRO A 311 12.35 18.65 3.27
C PRO A 311 12.49 18.95 1.77
N ARG A 312 12.68 17.90 0.98
CA ARG A 312 12.74 17.98 -0.49
C ARG A 312 11.51 17.39 -1.18
N SER A 313 10.75 16.57 -0.44
CA SER A 313 9.57 15.94 -0.98
C SER A 313 8.51 16.98 -1.37
N PRO A 314 7.90 16.87 -2.57
CA PRO A 314 6.76 17.69 -2.94
C PRO A 314 5.52 17.45 -2.05
N LEU A 315 5.50 16.35 -1.30
CA LEU A 315 4.42 16.03 -0.35
C LEU A 315 4.73 16.47 1.10
N ALA A 316 5.82 17.21 1.32
CA ALA A 316 6.20 17.68 2.66
C ALA A 316 5.10 18.54 3.33
N SER A 317 4.30 19.27 2.55
CA SER A 317 3.18 20.06 3.08
C SER A 317 2.09 19.18 3.70
N PHE A 318 1.79 18.01 3.13
CA PHE A 318 0.83 17.06 3.70
C PHE A 318 1.35 16.45 5.01
N VAL A 319 2.65 16.17 5.08
CA VAL A 319 3.31 15.69 6.32
C VAL A 319 3.18 16.75 7.41
N ALA A 320 3.56 18.00 7.10
CA ALA A 320 3.49 19.11 8.05
C ALA A 320 2.04 19.41 8.50
N GLU A 321 1.07 19.28 7.60
CA GLU A 321 -0.35 19.44 7.94
C GLU A 321 -0.82 18.34 8.90
N GLY A 322 -0.43 17.08 8.67
CA GLY A 322 -0.72 15.97 9.56
C GLY A 322 -0.15 16.18 10.96
N ASP A 323 1.12 16.61 11.05
CA ASP A 323 1.76 16.95 12.32
C ASP A 323 1.03 18.10 13.04
N ALA A 324 0.66 19.15 12.31
CA ALA A 324 -0.05 20.30 12.87
C ALA A 324 -1.47 19.93 13.37
N LYS A 325 -2.15 19.00 12.72
CA LYS A 325 -3.44 18.44 13.14
C LYS A 325 -3.31 17.43 14.30
N GLY A 326 -2.11 17.02 14.66
CA GLY A 326 -1.85 16.03 15.71
C GLY A 326 -2.42 14.65 15.37
N VAL A 327 -2.30 14.23 14.11
CA VAL A 327 -2.84 12.94 13.68
C VAL A 327 -2.06 11.78 14.33
N PRO A 328 -2.70 10.66 14.70
CA PRO A 328 -2.03 9.54 15.36
C PRO A 328 -0.94 8.87 14.48
N ASN A 329 -1.10 8.94 13.16
CA ASN A 329 -0.17 8.35 12.20
C ASN A 329 -0.10 9.22 10.94
N VAL A 330 0.99 9.97 10.80
CA VAL A 330 1.19 10.91 9.70
C VAL A 330 1.33 10.22 8.33
N MET A 331 1.88 9.02 8.29
CA MET A 331 1.99 8.22 7.06
C MET A 331 0.61 7.87 6.47
N ASN A 332 -0.30 7.39 7.31
CA ASN A 332 -1.69 7.13 6.90
C ASN A 332 -2.42 8.41 6.49
N TYR A 333 -2.24 9.48 7.27
CA TYR A 333 -2.84 10.76 6.96
C TYR A 333 -2.38 11.29 5.59
N THR A 334 -1.08 11.28 5.34
CA THR A 334 -0.49 11.78 4.08
C THR A 334 -1.04 11.00 2.88
N MET A 335 -1.16 9.67 2.99
CA MET A 335 -1.77 8.83 1.97
C MET A 335 -3.23 9.23 1.69
N ASP A 336 -4.06 9.27 2.74
CA ASP A 336 -5.48 9.57 2.60
C ASP A 336 -5.69 11.01 2.08
N ALA A 337 -4.99 12.00 2.65
CA ALA A 337 -5.08 13.40 2.23
C ALA A 337 -4.63 13.59 0.77
N ARG A 338 -3.55 12.91 0.36
CA ARG A 338 -3.05 12.96 -1.02
C ARG A 338 -4.02 12.32 -2.00
N LEU A 339 -4.61 11.17 -1.68
CA LEU A 339 -5.65 10.53 -2.48
C LEU A 339 -6.83 11.49 -2.72
N ILE A 340 -7.36 12.07 -1.64
CA ILE A 340 -8.50 13.00 -1.73
C ILE A 340 -8.13 14.27 -2.50
N HIS A 341 -6.94 14.82 -2.28
CA HIS A 341 -6.44 15.96 -3.04
C HIS A 341 -6.39 15.65 -4.55
N CYS A 342 -5.85 14.51 -4.95
CA CYS A 342 -5.79 14.13 -6.36
C CYS A 342 -7.18 14.03 -7.00
N LEU A 343 -8.14 13.42 -6.31
CA LEU A 343 -9.51 13.32 -6.82
C LEU A 343 -10.22 14.68 -6.91
N ARG A 344 -9.95 15.56 -5.96
CA ARG A 344 -10.53 16.91 -5.96
C ARG A 344 -9.94 17.83 -7.04
N GLU A 345 -8.67 17.65 -7.34
CA GLU A 345 -7.98 18.48 -8.35
C GLU A 345 -7.92 17.81 -9.74
N GLY A 346 -8.48 16.61 -9.91
CA GLY A 346 -8.41 15.87 -11.18
C GLY A 346 -6.99 15.49 -11.57
N LEU A 347 -6.13 15.22 -10.59
CA LEU A 347 -4.73 14.83 -10.79
C LEU A 347 -4.59 13.30 -10.91
N PRO A 348 -3.53 12.82 -11.58
CA PRO A 348 -3.17 11.41 -11.52
C PRO A 348 -2.86 10.98 -10.09
N LEU A 349 -3.17 9.73 -9.77
CA LEU A 349 -2.79 9.14 -8.48
C LEU A 349 -1.33 8.68 -8.49
N ASP A 350 -0.69 8.72 -7.33
CA ASP A 350 0.72 8.33 -7.15
C ASP A 350 0.91 6.81 -7.28
N ILE A 351 -0.12 6.03 -6.96
CA ILE A 351 -0.20 4.56 -7.10
C ILE A 351 -1.31 4.24 -8.09
N SER A 352 -0.96 3.55 -9.18
CA SER A 352 -1.89 3.18 -10.24
C SER A 352 -2.41 1.75 -10.08
N ALA A 353 -3.39 1.36 -10.90
CA ALA A 353 -3.84 -0.03 -11.00
C ALA A 353 -2.71 -1.00 -11.39
N TYR A 354 -1.74 -0.53 -12.18
CA TYR A 354 -0.56 -1.34 -12.56
C TYR A 354 0.36 -1.60 -11.37
N ASP A 355 0.59 -0.59 -10.54
CA ASP A 355 1.36 -0.72 -9.30
C ASP A 355 0.66 -1.70 -8.35
N ALA A 356 -0.64 -1.54 -8.12
CA ALA A 356 -1.46 -2.40 -7.27
C ALA A 356 -1.42 -3.87 -7.73
N ALA A 357 -1.57 -4.10 -9.04
CA ALA A 357 -1.52 -5.43 -9.64
C ALA A 357 -0.12 -6.05 -9.52
N LEU A 358 0.94 -5.30 -9.87
CA LEU A 358 2.31 -5.81 -9.81
C LEU A 358 2.72 -6.19 -8.39
N TRP A 359 2.43 -5.32 -7.41
CA TRP A 359 2.83 -5.58 -6.02
C TRP A 359 2.06 -6.76 -5.44
N SER A 360 0.83 -6.97 -5.85
CA SER A 360 0.01 -8.13 -5.46
C SER A 360 0.41 -9.42 -6.20
N ALA A 361 0.82 -9.34 -7.46
CA ALA A 361 1.23 -10.50 -8.26
C ALA A 361 2.41 -11.28 -7.67
N VAL A 362 3.27 -10.59 -6.89
CA VAL A 362 4.40 -11.23 -6.20
C VAL A 362 3.93 -12.29 -5.18
N ILE A 363 2.70 -12.19 -4.70
CA ILE A 363 2.09 -13.19 -3.79
C ILE A 363 2.11 -14.58 -4.45
N GLU A 364 1.41 -14.74 -5.57
CA GLU A 364 1.34 -16.02 -6.30
C GLU A 364 2.69 -16.40 -6.91
N LEU A 365 3.38 -15.45 -7.54
CA LEU A 365 4.63 -15.73 -8.23
C LEU A 365 5.75 -16.15 -7.27
N SER A 366 5.83 -15.59 -6.07
CA SER A 366 6.81 -16.02 -5.08
C SER A 366 6.50 -17.42 -4.56
N ALA A 367 5.23 -17.76 -4.35
CA ALA A 367 4.82 -19.09 -3.95
C ALA A 367 5.17 -20.13 -5.02
N ARG A 368 4.91 -19.83 -6.28
CA ARG A 368 5.28 -20.69 -7.41
C ARG A 368 6.78 -20.83 -7.55
N SER A 369 7.54 -19.73 -7.48
CA SER A 369 9.01 -19.78 -7.57
C SER A 369 9.62 -20.64 -6.46
N GLU A 370 9.09 -20.53 -5.24
CA GLU A 370 9.52 -21.38 -4.11
C GLU A 370 9.21 -22.86 -4.37
N GLN A 371 8.03 -23.18 -4.89
CA GLN A 371 7.62 -24.55 -5.19
C GLN A 371 8.43 -25.15 -6.35
N GLU A 372 8.61 -24.39 -7.42
CA GLU A 372 9.28 -24.80 -8.64
C GLU A 372 10.82 -24.72 -8.53
N GLN A 373 11.34 -24.04 -7.51
CA GLN A 373 12.77 -23.84 -7.21
C GLN A 373 13.57 -23.22 -8.35
N HIS A 374 12.93 -22.33 -9.13
CA HIS A 374 13.58 -21.58 -10.19
C HIS A 374 13.03 -20.14 -10.32
N PRO A 375 13.79 -19.24 -10.96
CA PRO A 375 13.31 -17.90 -11.25
C PRO A 375 12.09 -17.91 -12.18
N LEU A 376 11.13 -17.02 -11.91
CA LEU A 376 9.97 -16.80 -12.77
C LEU A 376 10.01 -15.41 -13.39
N SER A 377 9.46 -15.30 -14.61
CA SER A 377 9.25 -14.01 -15.25
C SER A 377 8.08 -13.27 -14.60
N LEU A 378 8.24 -11.97 -14.39
CA LEU A 378 7.14 -11.09 -13.97
C LEU A 378 6.39 -10.57 -15.20
N PRO A 379 5.05 -10.59 -15.19
CA PRO A 379 4.27 -9.95 -16.24
C PRO A 379 4.44 -8.43 -16.22
N SER A 380 4.34 -7.79 -17.38
CA SER A 380 4.13 -6.35 -17.46
C SER A 380 2.65 -6.09 -17.56
N PHE A 381 2.10 -5.42 -16.57
CA PHE A 381 0.69 -5.01 -16.58
C PHE A 381 0.45 -3.72 -17.38
N LEU A 382 1.52 -2.97 -17.68
CA LEU A 382 1.50 -1.75 -18.51
C LEU A 382 1.86 -2.08 -19.96
#